data_527e169337d15469209d13295be4beab
#
_entry.id   527e169337d15469209d13295be4beab
#
_cell.length_a   1.000
_cell.length_b   1.000
_cell.length_c   1.000
_cell.angle_alpha   90.00
_cell.angle_beta   90.00
_cell.angle_gamma   90.00
#
_symmetry.space_group_name_H-M   'P 1'
#
loop_
_entity.id
_entity.type
_entity.pdbx_description
1 polymer ?
#
loop_
_entity_poly.entity_id
_entity_poly.type
_entity_poly.pdbx_seq_one_letter_code
_entity_poly.pdbx_strand_id
1 'polypeptide(L)'
;MKKFECSVCHHVVEAEVAPEVCPVCKQVGKFEAKPALKGSKTEANLQTAFAGESQARNKYTYFASKARKEGFVQIAAIFEETAKNEQEHAKIWFKLLHGGEIGSTAENLLAAAEGENYEWTDMYAGFAKTAREEGFDDIATLFEGVAAIEKEHEERYKKLLANVKGDLVFSKEGDAVWQCSNCGHIVVGKRAPEVCPICAHPQAYFQVRAENY
;
A
#
# COMPACT_ATOMS: atom_id res chain seq x y z
N MET A 1 -0.63 -11.60 25.01
CA MET A 1 0.21 -10.70 25.86
C MET A 1 -0.39 -9.30 25.78
N LYS A 2 -0.31 -8.54 26.86
CA LYS A 2 -0.78 -7.14 26.93
C LYS A 2 0.40 -6.21 26.74
N LYS A 3 0.16 -5.01 26.16
CA LYS A 3 1.17 -3.96 26.08
C LYS A 3 1.10 -3.08 27.32
N PHE A 4 2.24 -2.81 27.92
CA PHE A 4 2.38 -1.91 29.06
C PHE A 4 3.41 -0.83 28.73
N GLU A 5 3.09 0.42 29.04
CA GLU A 5 3.97 1.57 28.83
C GLU A 5 4.46 2.12 30.16
N CYS A 6 5.75 2.39 30.26
CA CYS A 6 6.30 3.08 31.41
C CYS A 6 5.90 4.57 31.38
N SER A 7 5.20 5.05 32.40
CA SER A 7 4.74 6.45 32.49
C SER A 7 5.87 7.48 32.65
N VAL A 8 7.12 7.04 32.80
CA VAL A 8 8.29 7.91 32.97
C VAL A 8 9.13 8.06 31.71
N CYS A 9 9.42 6.96 30.99
CA CYS A 9 10.29 6.99 29.80
C CYS A 9 9.60 6.50 28.54
N HIS A 10 8.30 6.19 28.62
CA HIS A 10 7.46 5.71 27.50
C HIS A 10 7.93 4.40 26.86
N HIS A 11 8.84 3.65 27.54
CA HIS A 11 9.24 2.34 27.06
C HIS A 11 8.06 1.36 27.14
N VAL A 12 7.78 0.69 26.01
CA VAL A 12 6.69 -0.28 25.90
C VAL A 12 7.23 -1.71 25.98
N VAL A 13 6.56 -2.54 26.78
CA VAL A 13 6.84 -3.98 26.87
C VAL A 13 5.59 -4.79 26.62
N GLU A 14 5.74 -5.99 26.07
CA GLU A 14 4.67 -6.98 25.95
C GLU A 14 4.85 -8.04 27.03
N ALA A 15 3.86 -8.19 27.92
CA ALA A 15 3.89 -9.13 29.02
C ALA A 15 2.46 -9.59 29.40
N GLU A 16 2.33 -10.66 30.17
CA GLU A 16 1.04 -11.07 30.73
C GLU A 16 0.61 -10.16 31.88
N VAL A 17 1.60 -9.67 32.64
CA VAL A 17 1.45 -8.80 33.81
C VAL A 17 2.39 -7.61 33.69
N ALA A 18 2.00 -6.45 34.23
CA ALA A 18 2.85 -5.27 34.23
C ALA A 18 4.20 -5.56 34.92
N PRO A 19 5.34 -5.23 34.30
CA PRO A 19 6.64 -5.37 34.93
C PRO A 19 6.75 -4.50 36.20
N GLU A 20 7.37 -5.02 37.24
CA GLU A 20 7.60 -4.26 38.47
C GLU A 20 8.61 -3.13 38.25
N VAL A 21 9.62 -3.37 37.41
CA VAL A 21 10.74 -2.44 37.18
C VAL A 21 10.91 -2.19 35.69
N CYS A 22 11.01 -0.93 35.28
CA CYS A 22 11.29 -0.59 33.90
C CYS A 22 12.72 -0.99 33.49
N PRO A 23 12.93 -1.80 32.46
CA PRO A 23 14.27 -2.23 32.04
C PRO A 23 15.14 -1.07 31.56
N VAL A 24 14.52 0.04 31.12
CA VAL A 24 15.23 1.22 30.59
C VAL A 24 15.53 2.24 31.68
N CYS A 25 14.50 2.83 32.32
CA CYS A 25 14.71 3.91 33.27
C CYS A 25 14.81 3.42 34.73
N LYS A 26 14.66 2.12 34.99
CA LYS A 26 14.77 1.47 36.33
C LYS A 26 13.72 1.93 37.34
N GLN A 27 12.70 2.66 36.93
CA GLN A 27 11.61 3.06 37.82
C GLN A 27 10.69 1.87 38.16
N VAL A 28 10.23 1.85 39.42
CA VAL A 28 9.40 0.77 40.00
C VAL A 28 7.91 1.17 39.90
N GLY A 29 7.05 0.21 39.53
CA GLY A 29 5.58 0.37 39.58
C GLY A 29 5.04 1.47 38.67
N LYS A 30 5.72 1.76 37.56
CA LYS A 30 5.36 2.86 36.61
C LYS A 30 4.80 2.38 35.27
N PHE A 31 4.40 1.11 35.16
CA PHE A 31 3.80 0.58 33.97
C PHE A 31 2.28 0.69 33.99
N GLU A 32 1.72 1.25 32.93
CA GLU A 32 0.28 1.33 32.68
C GLU A 32 -0.10 0.46 31.47
N ALA A 33 -1.22 -0.26 31.56
CA ALA A 33 -1.70 -1.05 30.45
C ALA A 33 -2.15 -0.14 29.31
N LYS A 34 -1.59 -0.34 28.10
CA LYS A 34 -2.14 0.31 26.91
C LYS A 34 -3.41 -0.41 26.46
N PRO A 35 -4.47 0.33 26.11
CA PRO A 35 -5.67 -0.28 25.53
C PRO A 35 -5.30 -0.97 24.22
N ALA A 36 -5.82 -2.19 24.02
CA ALA A 36 -5.68 -2.88 22.74
C ALA A 36 -6.59 -2.21 21.71
N LEU A 37 -6.01 -1.80 20.58
CA LEU A 37 -6.80 -1.25 19.48
C LEU A 37 -7.68 -2.34 18.85
N LYS A 38 -7.14 -3.53 18.64
CA LYS A 38 -7.81 -4.65 17.99
C LYS A 38 -9.12 -5.04 18.70
N GLY A 39 -10.21 -5.08 17.94
CA GLY A 39 -11.56 -5.39 18.43
C GLY A 39 -12.27 -4.22 19.12
N SER A 40 -11.66 -3.03 19.19
CA SER A 40 -12.27 -1.85 19.82
C SER A 40 -13.19 -1.08 18.87
N LYS A 41 -14.09 -0.27 19.42
CA LYS A 41 -14.88 0.72 18.62
C LYS A 41 -13.96 1.73 17.91
N THR A 42 -12.82 2.05 18.50
CA THR A 42 -11.82 2.95 17.91
C THR A 42 -11.22 2.34 16.64
N GLU A 43 -10.93 1.03 16.62
CA GLU A 43 -10.49 0.35 15.38
C GLU A 43 -11.54 0.45 14.28
N ALA A 44 -12.81 0.17 14.60
CA ALA A 44 -13.91 0.31 13.63
C ALA A 44 -14.05 1.75 13.11
N ASN A 45 -13.87 2.76 13.98
CA ASN A 45 -13.87 4.16 13.60
C ASN A 45 -12.69 4.50 12.66
N LEU A 46 -11.48 3.98 12.93
CA LEU A 46 -10.31 4.15 12.06
C LEU A 46 -10.52 3.52 10.68
N GLN A 47 -11.12 2.33 10.62
CA GLN A 47 -11.47 1.67 9.35
C GLN A 47 -12.46 2.52 8.55
N THR A 48 -13.51 3.04 9.23
CA THR A 48 -14.50 3.92 8.60
C THR A 48 -13.88 5.22 8.12
N ALA A 49 -12.99 5.83 8.90
CA ALA A 49 -12.28 7.04 8.53
C ALA A 49 -11.36 6.80 7.33
N PHE A 50 -10.57 5.72 7.34
CA PHE A 50 -9.72 5.33 6.20
C PHE A 50 -10.53 5.14 4.91
N ALA A 51 -11.68 4.44 4.99
CA ALA A 51 -12.56 4.25 3.84
C ALA A 51 -13.16 5.59 3.36
N GLY A 52 -13.60 6.46 4.27
CA GLY A 52 -14.17 7.77 3.95
C GLY A 52 -13.19 8.67 3.21
N GLU A 53 -11.97 8.83 3.73
CA GLU A 53 -10.92 9.64 3.13
C GLU A 53 -10.45 9.08 1.77
N SER A 54 -10.34 7.75 1.65
CA SER A 54 -9.99 7.10 0.39
C SER A 54 -11.04 7.35 -0.70
N GLN A 55 -12.33 7.31 -0.35
CA GLN A 55 -13.43 7.66 -1.25
C GLN A 55 -13.42 9.15 -1.60
N ALA A 56 -13.22 10.05 -0.63
CA ALA A 56 -13.16 11.49 -0.83
C ALA A 56 -12.04 11.85 -1.81
N ARG A 57 -10.83 11.31 -1.60
CA ARG A 57 -9.70 11.45 -2.53
C ARG A 57 -10.09 11.12 -3.97
N ASN A 58 -10.71 9.96 -4.20
CA ASN A 58 -11.08 9.55 -5.54
C ASN A 58 -12.17 10.45 -6.13
N LYS A 59 -13.23 10.78 -5.36
CA LYS A 59 -14.31 11.67 -5.79
C LYS A 59 -13.77 13.05 -6.19
N TYR A 60 -12.88 13.65 -5.41
CA TYR A 60 -12.33 14.98 -5.70
C TYR A 60 -11.45 14.96 -6.95
N THR A 61 -10.73 13.88 -7.22
CA THR A 61 -9.99 13.70 -8.48
C THR A 61 -10.96 13.69 -9.69
N TYR A 62 -12.12 13.02 -9.56
CA TYR A 62 -13.14 13.01 -10.61
C TYR A 62 -13.80 14.39 -10.78
N PHE A 63 -14.08 15.08 -9.68
CA PHE A 63 -14.66 16.43 -9.70
C PHE A 63 -13.69 17.45 -10.30
N ALA A 64 -12.40 17.35 -10.01
CA ALA A 64 -11.35 18.17 -10.63
C ALA A 64 -11.32 17.99 -12.16
N SER A 65 -11.39 16.73 -12.63
CA SER A 65 -11.46 16.44 -14.07
C SER A 65 -12.68 17.08 -14.73
N LYS A 66 -13.83 17.02 -14.09
CA LYS A 66 -15.08 17.65 -14.60
C LYS A 66 -14.98 19.17 -14.62
N ALA A 67 -14.53 19.79 -13.52
CA ALA A 67 -14.36 21.25 -13.41
C ALA A 67 -13.39 21.78 -14.50
N ARG A 68 -12.31 21.05 -14.77
CA ARG A 68 -11.34 21.42 -15.82
C ARG A 68 -11.98 21.40 -17.20
N LYS A 69 -12.82 20.39 -17.52
CA LYS A 69 -13.55 20.29 -18.80
C LYS A 69 -14.59 21.41 -18.95
N GLU A 70 -15.12 21.94 -17.84
CA GLU A 70 -16.07 23.06 -17.83
C GLU A 70 -15.37 24.45 -17.84
N GLY A 71 -14.03 24.49 -17.84
CA GLY A 71 -13.25 25.73 -17.86
C GLY A 71 -12.96 26.33 -16.48
N PHE A 72 -13.38 25.68 -15.38
CA PHE A 72 -13.15 26.14 -14.02
C PHE A 72 -11.79 25.68 -13.47
N VAL A 73 -10.70 26.15 -14.04
CA VAL A 73 -9.34 25.70 -13.75
C VAL A 73 -8.96 25.88 -12.27
N GLN A 74 -9.34 27.01 -11.66
CA GLN A 74 -9.07 27.27 -10.25
C GLN A 74 -9.83 26.28 -9.34
N ILE A 75 -11.09 26.00 -9.63
CA ILE A 75 -11.89 25.02 -8.86
C ILE A 75 -11.28 23.62 -9.00
N ALA A 76 -10.85 23.26 -10.22
CA ALA A 76 -10.16 21.98 -10.44
C ALA A 76 -8.88 21.87 -9.60
N ALA A 77 -8.06 22.93 -9.53
CA ALA A 77 -6.85 22.94 -8.72
C ALA A 77 -7.14 22.78 -7.22
N ILE A 78 -8.21 23.42 -6.71
CA ILE A 78 -8.64 23.27 -5.31
C ILE A 78 -9.08 21.84 -5.02
N PHE A 79 -9.84 21.18 -5.91
CA PHE A 79 -10.18 19.77 -5.76
C PHE A 79 -8.96 18.85 -5.75
N GLU A 80 -7.97 19.11 -6.63
CA GLU A 80 -6.72 18.32 -6.68
C GLU A 80 -5.89 18.50 -5.41
N GLU A 81 -5.81 19.73 -4.86
CA GLU A 81 -5.15 20.01 -3.58
C GLU A 81 -5.84 19.27 -2.44
N THR A 82 -7.17 19.40 -2.34
CA THR A 82 -7.95 18.71 -1.30
C THR A 82 -7.81 17.19 -1.42
N ALA A 83 -7.84 16.62 -2.64
CA ALA A 83 -7.64 15.18 -2.85
C ALA A 83 -6.28 14.69 -2.32
N LYS A 84 -5.22 15.52 -2.40
CA LYS A 84 -3.91 15.21 -1.80
C LYS A 84 -3.96 15.24 -0.27
N ASN A 85 -4.72 16.18 0.31
CA ASN A 85 -4.90 16.25 1.76
C ASN A 85 -5.62 14.99 2.29
N GLU A 86 -6.71 14.56 1.61
CA GLU A 86 -7.44 13.34 1.97
C GLU A 86 -6.57 12.08 1.84
N GLN A 87 -5.65 12.04 0.88
CA GLN A 87 -4.66 10.96 0.79
C GLN A 87 -3.76 10.91 2.04
N GLU A 88 -3.31 12.04 2.55
CA GLU A 88 -2.47 12.08 3.76
C GLU A 88 -3.29 11.76 5.03
N HIS A 89 -4.56 12.18 5.12
CA HIS A 89 -5.46 11.78 6.20
C HIS A 89 -5.66 10.25 6.19
N ALA A 90 -6.02 9.66 5.05
CA ALA A 90 -6.15 8.22 4.90
C ALA A 90 -4.88 7.46 5.34
N LYS A 91 -3.69 7.97 4.98
CA LYS A 91 -2.40 7.38 5.38
C LYS A 91 -2.15 7.41 6.89
N ILE A 92 -2.65 8.43 7.62
CA ILE A 92 -2.59 8.47 9.09
C ILE A 92 -3.39 7.29 9.66
N TRP A 93 -4.63 7.13 9.22
CA TRP A 93 -5.53 6.07 9.69
C TRP A 93 -5.01 4.69 9.32
N PHE A 94 -4.49 4.53 8.09
CA PHE A 94 -3.85 3.30 7.63
C PHE A 94 -2.70 2.88 8.55
N LYS A 95 -1.78 3.81 8.86
CA LYS A 95 -0.66 3.51 9.76
C LYS A 95 -1.11 3.07 11.14
N LEU A 96 -2.10 3.75 11.73
CA LEU A 96 -2.63 3.38 13.05
C LEU A 96 -3.25 1.99 13.06
N LEU A 97 -3.92 1.59 11.98
CA LEU A 97 -4.48 0.25 11.79
C LEU A 97 -3.39 -0.83 11.62
N HIS A 98 -2.18 -0.45 11.17
CA HIS A 98 -1.06 -1.34 10.86
C HIS A 98 0.14 -1.16 11.80
N GLY A 99 -0.11 -0.84 13.06
CA GLY A 99 0.95 -0.76 14.08
C GLY A 99 1.79 0.50 14.07
N GLY A 100 1.39 1.53 13.32
CA GLY A 100 2.03 2.85 13.29
C GLY A 100 2.89 3.13 12.06
N GLU A 101 3.10 2.15 11.17
CA GLU A 101 3.97 2.28 10.00
C GLU A 101 3.38 1.62 8.74
N ILE A 102 3.99 1.86 7.61
CA ILE A 102 3.77 1.12 6.37
C ILE A 102 4.84 0.04 6.31
N GLY A 103 4.44 -1.20 6.10
CA GLY A 103 5.33 -2.35 6.06
C GLY A 103 6.43 -2.24 5.00
N SER A 104 7.37 -3.18 5.03
CA SER A 104 8.40 -3.31 4.00
C SER A 104 7.78 -3.57 2.62
N THR A 105 8.56 -3.36 1.56
CA THR A 105 8.10 -3.64 0.19
C THR A 105 7.62 -5.09 0.02
N ALA A 106 8.28 -6.06 0.65
CA ALA A 106 7.89 -7.46 0.56
C ALA A 106 6.54 -7.72 1.27
N GLU A 107 6.33 -7.15 2.46
CA GLU A 107 5.06 -7.23 3.18
C GLU A 107 3.93 -6.56 2.41
N ASN A 108 4.19 -5.37 1.86
CA ASN A 108 3.19 -4.64 1.07
C ASN A 108 2.82 -5.37 -0.23
N LEU A 109 3.79 -6.01 -0.91
CA LEU A 109 3.52 -6.82 -2.11
C LEU A 109 2.70 -8.07 -1.77
N LEU A 110 2.96 -8.69 -0.62
CA LEU A 110 2.15 -9.82 -0.15
C LEU A 110 0.72 -9.37 0.15
N ALA A 111 0.55 -8.31 0.94
CA ALA A 111 -0.76 -7.78 1.29
C ALA A 111 -1.56 -7.34 0.06
N ALA A 112 -0.90 -6.72 -0.94
CA ALA A 112 -1.54 -6.37 -2.19
C ALA A 112 -2.01 -7.63 -2.94
N ALA A 113 -1.14 -8.65 -3.10
CA ALA A 113 -1.52 -9.90 -3.77
C ALA A 113 -2.68 -10.61 -3.08
N GLU A 114 -2.73 -10.62 -1.74
CA GLU A 114 -3.83 -11.18 -0.95
C GLU A 114 -5.13 -10.39 -1.11
N GLY A 115 -5.04 -9.05 -1.19
CA GLY A 115 -6.18 -8.18 -1.46
C GLY A 115 -6.78 -8.43 -2.84
N GLU A 116 -5.97 -8.39 -3.90
CA GLU A 116 -6.43 -8.69 -5.27
C GLU A 116 -7.00 -10.10 -5.39
N ASN A 117 -6.39 -11.10 -4.71
CA ASN A 117 -6.93 -12.45 -4.68
C ASN A 117 -8.35 -12.48 -4.11
N TYR A 118 -8.60 -11.85 -2.97
CA TYR A 118 -9.93 -11.74 -2.39
C TYR A 118 -10.90 -11.01 -3.33
N GLU A 119 -10.46 -9.95 -3.99
CA GLU A 119 -11.32 -9.17 -4.87
C GLU A 119 -11.84 -10.01 -6.04
N TRP A 120 -10.98 -10.78 -6.71
CA TRP A 120 -11.43 -11.54 -7.88
C TRP A 120 -12.06 -12.90 -7.54
N THR A 121 -11.66 -13.59 -6.44
CA THR A 121 -12.21 -14.90 -6.08
C THR A 121 -13.56 -14.79 -5.37
N ASP A 122 -13.74 -13.80 -4.50
CA ASP A 122 -14.87 -13.72 -3.59
C ASP A 122 -15.74 -12.48 -3.87
N MET A 123 -15.16 -11.28 -3.78
CA MET A 123 -15.89 -10.04 -3.76
C MET A 123 -16.62 -9.79 -5.09
N TYR A 124 -15.90 -9.67 -6.19
CA TYR A 124 -16.50 -9.41 -7.50
C TYR A 124 -17.29 -10.59 -8.04
N ALA A 125 -16.88 -11.83 -7.77
CA ALA A 125 -17.66 -13.00 -8.12
C ALA A 125 -19.04 -12.99 -7.43
N GLY A 126 -19.08 -12.65 -6.13
CA GLY A 126 -20.32 -12.47 -5.38
C GLY A 126 -21.19 -11.32 -5.89
N PHE A 127 -20.55 -10.18 -6.20
CA PHE A 127 -21.28 -9.00 -6.71
C PHE A 127 -21.87 -9.25 -8.10
N ALA A 128 -21.13 -9.89 -9.01
CA ALA A 128 -21.63 -10.25 -10.33
C ALA A 128 -22.84 -11.19 -10.26
N LYS A 129 -22.77 -12.20 -9.38
CA LYS A 129 -23.89 -13.10 -9.15
C LYS A 129 -25.14 -12.35 -8.66
N THR A 130 -24.99 -11.51 -7.64
CA THR A 130 -26.10 -10.70 -7.09
C THR A 130 -26.69 -9.78 -8.17
N ALA A 131 -25.84 -9.09 -8.94
CA ALA A 131 -26.28 -8.20 -10.00
C ALA A 131 -27.12 -8.93 -11.07
N ARG A 132 -26.74 -10.18 -11.45
CA ARG A 132 -27.55 -11.00 -12.37
C ARG A 132 -28.88 -11.42 -11.76
N GLU A 133 -28.89 -11.82 -10.49
CA GLU A 133 -30.13 -12.20 -9.77
C GLU A 133 -31.11 -11.03 -9.68
N GLU A 134 -30.60 -9.80 -9.60
CA GLU A 134 -31.39 -8.56 -9.58
C GLU A 134 -31.73 -8.00 -10.96
N GLY A 135 -31.21 -8.60 -12.06
CA GLY A 135 -31.47 -8.17 -13.43
C GLY A 135 -30.55 -7.05 -13.96
N PHE A 136 -29.42 -6.78 -13.31
CA PHE A 136 -28.39 -5.80 -13.71
C PHE A 136 -27.26 -6.46 -14.51
N ASP A 137 -27.57 -7.09 -15.64
CA ASP A 137 -26.61 -7.87 -16.44
C ASP A 137 -25.39 -7.07 -16.91
N ASP A 138 -25.59 -5.81 -17.31
CA ASP A 138 -24.50 -4.93 -17.73
C ASP A 138 -23.52 -4.65 -16.58
N ILE A 139 -24.05 -4.45 -15.34
CA ILE A 139 -23.22 -4.26 -14.15
C ILE A 139 -22.50 -5.55 -13.78
N ALA A 140 -23.17 -6.70 -13.89
CA ALA A 140 -22.55 -8.00 -13.63
C ALA A 140 -21.36 -8.23 -14.58
N THR A 141 -21.51 -7.90 -15.85
CA THR A 141 -20.44 -8.00 -16.85
C THR A 141 -19.25 -7.09 -16.51
N LEU A 142 -19.49 -5.89 -15.97
CA LEU A 142 -18.42 -5.00 -15.50
C LEU A 142 -17.69 -5.58 -14.28
N PHE A 143 -18.41 -6.16 -13.32
CA PHE A 143 -17.80 -6.84 -12.18
C PHE A 143 -16.91 -8.01 -12.60
N GLU A 144 -17.38 -8.84 -13.54
CA GLU A 144 -16.59 -9.95 -14.10
C GLU A 144 -15.34 -9.45 -14.85
N GLY A 145 -15.48 -8.36 -15.61
CA GLY A 145 -14.37 -7.73 -16.33
C GLY A 145 -13.30 -7.18 -15.38
N VAL A 146 -13.71 -6.51 -14.30
CA VAL A 146 -12.78 -6.01 -13.28
C VAL A 146 -12.13 -7.18 -12.54
N ALA A 147 -12.89 -8.22 -12.15
CA ALA A 147 -12.32 -9.41 -11.52
C ALA A 147 -11.19 -10.04 -12.34
N ALA A 148 -11.32 -10.08 -13.66
CA ALA A 148 -10.26 -10.58 -14.54
C ALA A 148 -8.99 -9.70 -14.50
N ILE A 149 -9.14 -8.39 -14.33
CA ILE A 149 -8.02 -7.45 -14.17
C ILE A 149 -7.33 -7.66 -12.82
N GLU A 150 -8.08 -7.82 -11.73
CA GLU A 150 -7.52 -8.01 -10.39
C GLU A 150 -6.73 -9.33 -10.28
N LYS A 151 -7.13 -10.36 -11.03
CA LYS A 151 -6.33 -11.57 -11.17
C LYS A 151 -4.94 -11.31 -11.80
N GLU A 152 -4.87 -10.47 -12.83
CA GLU A 152 -3.59 -10.06 -13.44
C GLU A 152 -2.74 -9.20 -12.48
N HIS A 153 -3.38 -8.36 -11.64
CA HIS A 153 -2.72 -7.61 -10.60
C HIS A 153 -2.12 -8.54 -9.53
N GLU A 154 -2.87 -9.53 -9.05
CA GLU A 154 -2.37 -10.54 -8.12
C GLU A 154 -1.12 -11.25 -8.68
N GLU A 155 -1.19 -11.76 -9.91
CA GLU A 155 -0.07 -12.45 -10.56
C GLU A 155 1.16 -11.53 -10.68
N ARG A 156 0.95 -10.26 -11.01
CA ARG A 156 2.00 -9.24 -11.08
C ARG A 156 2.67 -9.06 -9.72
N TYR A 157 1.89 -8.86 -8.65
CA TYR A 157 2.43 -8.66 -7.31
C TYR A 157 3.15 -9.91 -6.80
N LYS A 158 2.67 -11.11 -7.09
CA LYS A 158 3.37 -12.36 -6.78
C LYS A 158 4.73 -12.46 -7.48
N LYS A 159 4.81 -12.10 -8.76
CA LYS A 159 6.08 -12.07 -9.51
C LYS A 159 7.05 -11.06 -8.92
N LEU A 160 6.58 -9.86 -8.58
CA LEU A 160 7.40 -8.82 -7.94
C LEU A 160 7.89 -9.25 -6.56
N LEU A 161 7.03 -9.87 -5.76
CA LEU A 161 7.39 -10.41 -4.45
C LEU A 161 8.47 -11.50 -4.58
N ALA A 162 8.34 -12.41 -5.54
CA ALA A 162 9.33 -13.43 -5.83
C ALA A 162 10.68 -12.80 -6.22
N ASN A 163 10.68 -11.75 -7.03
CA ASN A 163 11.89 -11.01 -7.38
C ASN A 163 12.55 -10.35 -6.16
N VAL A 164 11.77 -9.74 -5.27
CA VAL A 164 12.31 -9.12 -4.04
C VAL A 164 12.91 -10.17 -3.13
N LYS A 165 12.20 -11.28 -2.89
CA LYS A 165 12.67 -12.37 -2.01
C LYS A 165 13.88 -13.12 -2.58
N GLY A 166 13.98 -13.21 -3.90
CA GLY A 166 15.05 -13.91 -4.61
C GLY A 166 16.27 -13.04 -4.98
N ASP A 167 16.34 -11.77 -4.57
CA ASP A 167 17.35 -10.78 -5.02
C ASP A 167 17.41 -10.65 -6.56
N LEU A 168 16.24 -10.79 -7.22
CA LEU A 168 16.12 -10.77 -8.68
C LEU A 168 15.62 -9.43 -9.24
N VAL A 169 15.45 -8.41 -8.40
CA VAL A 169 15.04 -7.07 -8.85
C VAL A 169 16.12 -6.46 -9.76
N PHE A 170 17.39 -6.52 -9.32
CA PHE A 170 18.54 -6.00 -10.03
C PHE A 170 19.47 -7.08 -10.58
N SER A 171 19.04 -8.33 -10.59
CA SER A 171 19.73 -9.47 -11.15
C SER A 171 18.79 -10.40 -11.89
N LYS A 172 19.30 -11.21 -12.82
CA LYS A 172 18.56 -12.25 -13.54
C LYS A 172 19.44 -13.48 -13.68
N GLU A 173 18.84 -14.65 -13.88
CA GLU A 173 19.58 -15.90 -14.12
C GLU A 173 20.41 -15.84 -15.40
N GLY A 174 19.89 -15.19 -16.45
CA GLY A 174 20.56 -14.93 -17.71
C GLY A 174 20.86 -13.44 -17.91
N ASP A 175 21.51 -13.12 -19.04
CA ASP A 175 21.75 -11.74 -19.41
C ASP A 175 20.42 -11.02 -19.68
N ALA A 176 20.29 -9.82 -19.11
CA ALA A 176 19.19 -8.91 -19.33
C ALA A 176 19.70 -7.55 -19.82
N VAL A 177 18.86 -6.84 -20.52
CA VAL A 177 19.14 -5.47 -20.95
C VAL A 177 18.67 -4.53 -19.85
N TRP A 178 19.59 -3.89 -19.15
CA TRP A 178 19.32 -2.92 -18.10
C TRP A 178 19.35 -1.52 -18.63
N GLN A 179 18.38 -0.71 -18.25
CA GLN A 179 18.31 0.70 -18.62
C GLN A 179 18.22 1.58 -17.38
N CYS A 180 19.08 2.58 -17.31
CA CYS A 180 19.01 3.63 -16.31
C CYS A 180 17.81 4.55 -16.61
N SER A 181 16.82 4.62 -15.73
CA SER A 181 15.62 5.44 -15.89
C SER A 181 15.89 6.95 -15.84
N ASN A 182 17.06 7.37 -15.30
CA ASN A 182 17.44 8.79 -15.26
C ASN A 182 18.07 9.29 -16.55
N CYS A 183 19.03 8.56 -17.12
CA CYS A 183 19.80 9.06 -18.28
C CYS A 183 19.68 8.20 -19.54
N GLY A 184 18.95 7.07 -19.48
CA GLY A 184 18.78 6.17 -20.63
C GLY A 184 19.96 5.25 -20.91
N HIS A 185 21.05 5.27 -20.10
CA HIS A 185 22.19 4.39 -20.31
C HIS A 185 21.78 2.92 -20.30
N ILE A 186 22.26 2.15 -21.28
CA ILE A 186 21.95 0.73 -21.45
C ILE A 186 23.21 -0.11 -21.16
N VAL A 187 23.00 -1.21 -20.43
CA VAL A 187 24.02 -2.21 -20.14
C VAL A 187 23.40 -3.60 -20.28
N VAL A 188 24.16 -4.55 -20.79
CA VAL A 188 23.75 -5.96 -20.90
C VAL A 188 24.55 -6.78 -19.90
N GLY A 189 23.88 -7.65 -19.15
CA GLY A 189 24.51 -8.54 -18.20
C GLY A 189 23.50 -9.12 -17.21
N LYS A 190 23.96 -10.04 -16.35
CA LYS A 190 23.11 -10.71 -15.37
C LYS A 190 22.67 -9.78 -14.22
N ARG A 191 23.40 -8.69 -13.99
CA ARG A 191 23.13 -7.76 -12.89
C ARG A 191 23.26 -6.31 -13.36
N ALA A 192 22.35 -5.46 -12.90
CA ALA A 192 22.43 -4.02 -13.08
C ALA A 192 23.65 -3.45 -12.32
N PRO A 193 24.37 -2.45 -12.86
CA PRO A 193 25.46 -1.78 -12.16
C PRO A 193 25.02 -1.19 -10.83
N GLU A 194 25.87 -1.23 -9.81
CA GLU A 194 25.60 -0.59 -8.50
C GLU A 194 25.45 0.93 -8.63
N VAL A 195 26.20 1.52 -9.57
CA VAL A 195 26.18 2.95 -9.90
C VAL A 195 26.21 3.10 -11.41
N CYS A 196 25.35 3.96 -11.95
CA CYS A 196 25.33 4.28 -13.36
C CYS A 196 26.64 4.98 -13.76
N PRO A 197 27.42 4.44 -14.73
CA PRO A 197 28.70 5.02 -15.10
C PRO A 197 28.58 6.36 -15.83
N ILE A 198 27.40 6.76 -16.28
CA ILE A 198 27.17 7.99 -17.03
C ILE A 198 26.65 9.11 -16.12
N CYS A 199 25.67 8.84 -15.25
CA CYS A 199 25.01 9.89 -14.45
C CYS A 199 25.17 9.72 -12.93
N ALA A 200 25.95 8.72 -12.49
CA ALA A 200 26.25 8.42 -11.09
C ALA A 200 25.02 8.14 -10.19
N HIS A 201 23.85 7.86 -10.77
CA HIS A 201 22.70 7.43 -10.01
C HIS A 201 22.86 5.97 -9.52
N PRO A 202 22.35 5.64 -8.33
CA PRO A 202 22.51 4.31 -7.75
C PRO A 202 21.72 3.25 -8.54
N GLN A 203 22.01 1.97 -8.28
CA GLN A 203 21.39 0.79 -8.90
C GLN A 203 19.85 0.85 -8.90
N ALA A 204 19.24 1.49 -7.90
CA ALA A 204 17.79 1.69 -7.80
C ALA A 204 17.15 2.37 -9.03
N TYR A 205 17.94 3.06 -9.83
CA TYR A 205 17.49 3.69 -11.09
C TYR A 205 17.57 2.78 -12.31
N PHE A 206 18.07 1.55 -12.16
CA PHE A 206 18.06 0.59 -13.25
C PHE A 206 16.80 -0.26 -13.25
N GLN A 207 16.31 -0.53 -14.43
CA GLN A 207 15.22 -1.44 -14.69
C GLN A 207 15.53 -2.32 -15.91
N VAL A 208 14.88 -3.48 -16.00
CA VAL A 208 14.93 -4.26 -17.23
C VAL A 208 14.24 -3.46 -18.32
N ARG A 209 14.93 -3.25 -19.44
CA ARG A 209 14.37 -2.51 -20.58
C ARG A 209 13.18 -3.27 -21.16
N ALA A 210 12.05 -2.58 -21.28
CA ALA A 210 10.89 -3.07 -22.00
C ALA A 210 10.89 -2.50 -23.42
N GLU A 211 10.67 -3.37 -24.41
CA GLU A 211 10.48 -2.98 -25.81
C GLU A 211 9.13 -3.57 -26.25
N ASN A 212 8.08 -2.81 -26.02
CA ASN A 212 6.68 -3.21 -26.27
C ASN A 212 5.96 -2.28 -27.23
N TYR A 213 6.70 -1.63 -28.12
CA TYR A 213 6.22 -0.72 -29.16
C TYR A 213 6.50 -1.25 -30.56
#